data_339f6ffa0c23bfaf51540170f4009297
#
_entry.id   339f6ffa0c23bfaf51540170f4009297
#
_cell.length_a   1.000
_cell.length_b   1.000
_cell.length_c   1.000
_cell.angle_alpha   90.00
_cell.angle_beta   90.00
_cell.angle_gamma   90.00
#
_symmetry.space_group_name_H-M   'P 1'
#
loop_
_entity.id
_entity.type
_entity.pdbx_description
1 polymer ?
#
loop_
_entity_poly.entity_id
_entity_poly.type
_entity_poly.pdbx_seq_one_letter_code
_entity_poly.pdbx_strand_id
1 'polypeptide(L)'
;MGIDRRRFDRVTASFEVECRRAGALSEPWRRVVVLDFSAGGLGFRSEEPFDPGEPLEVQIRLPNMRWPLLLRARVVRSDPLSPGACRCSVEFVEITPDQQAEIDGLVQFLRTRPPSP
;
A
#
# COMPACT_ATOMS: atom_id res chain seq x y z
N MET A 1 -16.64 -12.85 10.27
CA MET A 1 -15.77 -14.00 10.08
C MET A 1 -14.43 -13.60 9.58
N GLY A 2 -13.40 -14.05 10.25
CA GLY A 2 -12.05 -13.74 9.84
C GLY A 2 -11.66 -14.36 8.51
N ILE A 3 -12.36 -15.39 8.14
CA ILE A 3 -12.10 -16.09 6.90
C ILE A 3 -12.30 -15.17 5.69
N ASP A 4 -13.37 -14.39 5.72
CA ASP A 4 -13.66 -13.49 4.61
C ASP A 4 -12.59 -12.43 4.47
N ARG A 5 -12.10 -11.95 5.59
CA ARG A 5 -11.06 -10.95 5.57
C ARG A 5 -9.77 -11.47 4.98
N ARG A 6 -9.40 -12.70 5.33
CA ARG A 6 -8.20 -13.30 4.77
C ARG A 6 -8.32 -13.52 3.28
N ARG A 7 -9.49 -13.97 2.85
CA ARG A 7 -9.74 -14.18 1.45
C ARG A 7 -9.64 -12.90 0.68
N PHE A 8 -10.13 -11.83 1.27
CA PHE A 8 -10.04 -10.51 0.67
C PHE A 8 -8.57 -10.09 0.53
N ASP A 9 -7.75 -10.34 1.54
CA ASP A 9 -6.34 -10.02 1.49
C ASP A 9 -5.64 -10.74 0.35
N ARG A 10 -5.99 -11.99 0.11
CA ARG A 10 -5.42 -12.72 -1.01
C ARG A 10 -5.83 -12.13 -2.34
N VAL A 11 -7.05 -11.67 -2.43
CA VAL A 11 -7.53 -11.04 -3.64
C VAL A 11 -6.71 -9.79 -3.93
N THR A 12 -6.30 -9.06 -2.91
CA THR A 12 -5.49 -7.87 -3.11
C THR A 12 -4.09 -8.19 -3.65
N ALA A 13 -3.68 -9.44 -3.60
CA ALA A 13 -2.40 -9.83 -4.16
C ALA A 13 -2.32 -9.68 -5.68
N SER A 14 -3.45 -9.37 -6.32
CA SER A 14 -3.44 -9.14 -7.76
C SER A 14 -2.80 -7.82 -8.16
N PHE A 15 -2.42 -6.98 -7.22
CA PHE A 15 -1.68 -5.77 -7.53
C PHE A 15 -0.42 -5.72 -6.69
N GLU A 16 0.56 -4.98 -7.18
CA GLU A 16 1.85 -4.88 -6.54
C GLU A 16 2.05 -3.49 -5.99
N VAL A 17 2.65 -3.42 -4.81
CA VAL A 17 3.01 -2.15 -4.21
C VAL A 17 4.50 -2.16 -3.92
N GLU A 18 5.15 -1.09 -4.31
CA GLU A 18 6.56 -0.86 -4.03
C GLU A 18 6.68 0.47 -3.32
N CYS A 19 7.67 0.58 -2.45
CA CYS A 19 7.90 1.86 -1.79
C CYS A 19 9.39 2.11 -1.63
N ARG A 20 9.72 3.37 -1.38
CA ARG A 20 11.07 3.80 -1.05
C ARG A 20 10.97 5.12 -0.28
N ARG A 21 12.04 5.48 0.39
CA ARG A 21 12.08 6.76 1.11
C ARG A 21 12.08 7.89 0.10
N ALA A 22 11.29 8.92 0.40
CA ALA A 22 11.21 10.08 -0.49
C ALA A 22 12.55 10.79 -0.54
N GLY A 23 12.95 11.20 -1.73
CA GLY A 23 14.21 11.89 -1.93
C GLY A 23 15.42 10.99 -2.03
N ALA A 24 15.26 9.70 -1.78
CA ALA A 24 16.35 8.75 -1.87
C ALA A 24 16.40 8.15 -3.26
N LEU A 25 16.79 8.96 -4.24
CA LEU A 25 16.74 8.56 -5.64
C LEU A 25 17.64 7.39 -5.98
N SER A 26 18.67 7.18 -5.17
CA SER A 26 19.57 6.05 -5.37
C SER A 26 19.07 4.76 -4.76
N GLU A 27 18.00 4.83 -3.93
CA GLU A 27 17.42 3.64 -3.34
C GLU A 27 16.52 2.95 -4.35
N PRO A 28 16.62 1.63 -4.47
CA PRO A 28 15.71 0.92 -5.36
C PRO A 28 14.32 0.87 -4.75
N TRP A 29 13.31 0.74 -5.61
CA TRP A 29 11.97 0.45 -5.15
C TRP A 29 11.96 -0.93 -4.51
N ARG A 30 11.27 -1.05 -3.37
CA ARG A 30 11.16 -2.32 -2.66
C ARG A 30 9.73 -2.80 -2.70
N ARG A 31 9.53 -4.02 -3.15
CA ARG A 31 8.22 -4.64 -3.13
C ARG A 31 7.83 -4.92 -1.69
N VAL A 32 6.61 -4.60 -1.33
CA VAL A 32 6.09 -4.81 0.01
C VAL A 32 4.82 -5.62 -0.05
N VAL A 33 4.52 -6.31 1.06
CA VAL A 33 3.30 -7.09 1.19
C VAL A 33 2.26 -6.19 1.84
N VAL A 34 1.17 -5.92 1.10
CA VAL A 34 0.10 -5.06 1.60
C VAL A 34 -0.75 -5.85 2.59
N LEU A 35 -0.97 -5.28 3.76
CA LEU A 35 -1.80 -5.88 4.79
C LEU A 35 -3.20 -5.30 4.78
N ASP A 36 -3.32 -4.02 4.46
CA ASP A 36 -4.63 -3.40 4.24
C ASP A 36 -4.48 -2.19 3.33
N PHE A 37 -5.59 -1.77 2.75
CA PHE A 37 -5.61 -0.67 1.81
C PHE A 37 -6.93 0.08 1.95
N SER A 38 -6.85 1.41 1.98
CA SER A 38 -8.04 2.26 2.07
C SER A 38 -7.81 3.52 1.25
N ALA A 39 -8.83 4.34 1.16
CA ALA A 39 -8.73 5.60 0.42
C ALA A 39 -7.70 6.54 1.02
N GLY A 40 -7.45 6.45 2.31
CA GLY A 40 -6.54 7.37 3.00
C GLY A 40 -5.11 6.87 3.13
N GLY A 41 -4.86 5.58 2.89
CA GLY A 41 -3.52 5.05 3.07
C GLY A 41 -3.48 3.55 3.01
N LEU A 42 -2.38 2.98 3.45
CA LEU A 42 -2.24 1.53 3.46
C LEU A 42 -1.32 1.10 4.60
N GLY A 43 -1.43 -0.18 4.94
CA GLY A 43 -0.52 -0.84 5.86
C GLY A 43 0.22 -1.92 5.12
N PHE A 44 1.50 -2.06 5.39
CA PHE A 44 2.31 -3.08 4.73
C PHE A 44 3.32 -3.67 5.70
N ARG A 45 3.78 -4.85 5.35
CA ARG A 45 4.81 -5.54 6.12
C ARG A 45 6.18 -5.03 5.68
N SER A 46 7.01 -4.71 6.66
CA SER A 46 8.37 -4.26 6.41
C SER A 46 9.33 -5.05 7.29
N GLU A 47 10.53 -5.29 6.78
CA GLU A 47 11.57 -5.94 7.56
C GLU A 47 12.35 -4.95 8.40
N GLU A 48 12.16 -3.66 8.16
CA GLU A 48 12.81 -2.63 8.96
C GLU A 48 11.77 -1.64 9.44
N PRO A 49 11.97 -1.07 10.63
CA PRO A 49 11.02 -0.07 11.12
C PRO A 49 11.23 1.27 10.42
N PHE A 50 10.14 2.02 10.34
CA PHE A 50 10.19 3.40 9.85
C PHE A 50 9.76 4.32 10.97
N ASP A 51 10.28 5.54 10.96
CA ASP A 51 9.92 6.52 11.98
C ASP A 51 8.61 7.21 11.63
N PRO A 52 7.77 7.50 12.61
CA PRO A 52 6.57 8.30 12.35
C PRO A 52 6.94 9.63 11.73
N GLY A 53 6.17 10.02 10.71
CA GLY A 53 6.42 11.26 10.00
C GLY A 53 7.36 11.11 8.82
N GLU A 54 8.01 9.97 8.68
CA GLU A 54 8.96 9.76 7.60
C GLU A 54 8.24 9.77 6.24
N PRO A 55 8.71 10.57 5.27
CA PRO A 55 8.07 10.61 3.95
C PRO A 55 8.50 9.44 3.09
N LEU A 56 7.54 8.86 2.40
CA LEU A 56 7.76 7.73 1.50
C LEU A 56 7.13 8.02 0.14
N GLU A 57 7.65 7.35 -0.86
CA GLU A 57 7.02 7.28 -2.17
C GLU A 57 6.46 5.87 -2.32
N VAL A 58 5.25 5.79 -2.85
CA VAL A 58 4.54 4.53 -3.02
C VAL A 58 4.16 4.40 -4.48
N GLN A 59 4.39 3.22 -5.03
CA GLN A 59 4.08 2.93 -6.42
C GLN A 59 3.17 1.70 -6.46
N ILE A 60 2.01 1.86 -7.07
CA ILE A 60 1.02 0.79 -7.16
C ILE A 60 0.88 0.37 -8.61
N ARG A 61 1.03 -0.93 -8.86
CA ARG A 61 0.91 -1.49 -10.21
C ARG A 61 -0.25 -2.46 -10.25
N LEU A 62 -1.10 -2.29 -11.24
CA LEU A 62 -2.17 -3.22 -11.54
C LEU A 62 -1.89 -3.86 -12.89
N PRO A 63 -2.31 -5.10 -13.10
CA PRO A 63 -2.03 -5.79 -14.36
C PRO A 63 -2.52 -5.06 -15.60
N ASN A 64 -3.62 -4.32 -15.48
CA ASN A 64 -4.22 -3.63 -16.61
C ASN A 64 -3.86 -2.16 -16.69
N MET A 65 -2.94 -1.70 -15.86
CA MET A 65 -2.51 -0.31 -15.90
C MET A 65 -1.29 -0.17 -16.77
N ARG A 66 -1.32 0.84 -17.63
CA ARG A 66 -0.17 1.17 -18.46
C ARG A 66 0.94 1.78 -17.63
N TRP A 67 0.58 2.65 -16.70
CA TRP A 67 1.52 3.35 -15.86
C TRP A 67 1.23 3.04 -14.40
N PRO A 68 2.26 2.90 -13.58
CA PRO A 68 2.00 2.74 -12.15
C PRO A 68 1.43 4.02 -11.56
N LEU A 69 0.65 3.87 -10.51
CA LEU A 69 0.14 4.98 -9.75
C LEU A 69 1.19 5.38 -8.73
N LEU A 70 1.73 6.59 -8.86
CA LEU A 70 2.76 7.09 -7.96
C LEU A 70 2.13 8.03 -6.94
N LEU A 71 2.33 7.74 -5.68
CA LEU A 71 1.74 8.50 -4.59
C LEU A 71 2.79 8.88 -3.58
N ARG A 72 2.56 9.99 -2.90
CA ARG A 72 3.35 10.37 -1.74
C ARG A 72 2.63 9.93 -0.50
N ALA A 73 3.40 9.50 0.50
CA ALA A 73 2.84 9.00 1.74
C ALA A 73 3.73 9.42 2.89
N ARG A 74 3.18 9.32 4.09
CA ARG A 74 3.92 9.62 5.31
C ARG A 74 3.63 8.52 6.31
N VAL A 75 4.65 8.06 7.00
CA VAL A 75 4.51 7.02 8.00
C VAL A 75 3.70 7.57 9.19
N VAL A 76 2.65 6.86 9.55
CA VAL A 76 1.85 7.18 10.73
C VAL A 76 2.44 6.46 11.94
N ARG A 77 2.72 5.17 11.77
CA ARG A 77 3.32 4.39 12.84
C ARG A 77 3.88 3.09 12.29
N SER A 78 4.74 2.49 13.09
CA SER A 78 5.35 1.22 12.78
C SER A 78 5.20 0.33 14.01
N ASP A 79 4.50 -0.79 13.88
CA ASP A 79 4.21 -1.69 14.98
C ASP A 79 4.88 -3.04 14.75
N PRO A 80 5.38 -3.69 15.81
CA PRO A 80 5.95 -5.03 15.62
C PRO A 80 4.88 -6.03 15.20
N LEU A 81 5.22 -6.90 14.26
CA LEU A 81 4.38 -8.02 13.86
C LEU A 81 4.93 -9.33 14.37
N SER A 82 6.24 -9.50 14.22
CA SER A 82 6.94 -10.71 14.61
C SER A 82 8.41 -10.34 14.67
N PRO A 83 9.26 -11.19 15.20
CA PRO A 83 10.69 -10.91 15.17
C PRO A 83 11.15 -10.65 13.74
N GLY A 84 11.76 -9.50 13.52
CA GLY A 84 12.27 -9.14 12.21
C GLY A 84 11.24 -8.59 11.24
N ALA A 85 10.01 -8.32 11.70
CA ALA A 85 8.98 -7.77 10.83
C ALA A 85 8.12 -6.76 11.56
N CYS A 86 7.74 -5.71 10.84
CA CYS A 86 6.91 -4.63 11.36
C CYS A 86 5.73 -4.40 10.44
N ARG A 87 4.65 -3.87 11.02
CA ARG A 87 3.54 -3.33 10.24
C ARG A 87 3.74 -1.83 10.14
N CYS A 88 3.98 -1.35 8.95
CA CYS A 88 4.13 0.07 8.70
C CYS A 88 2.82 0.61 8.16
N SER A 89 2.25 1.60 8.86
CA SER A 89 1.01 2.23 8.44
C SER A 89 1.34 3.61 7.91
N VAL A 90 0.85 3.91 6.71
CA VAL A 90 1.13 5.18 6.06
C VAL A 90 -0.16 5.83 5.63
N GLU A 91 -0.17 7.15 5.58
CA GLU A 91 -1.25 7.92 5.01
C GLU A 91 -0.77 8.56 3.71
N PHE A 92 -1.64 8.62 2.72
CA PHE A 92 -1.33 9.32 1.48
C PHE A 92 -1.38 10.82 1.73
N VAL A 93 -0.42 11.54 1.18
CA VAL A 93 -0.34 12.99 1.35
C VAL A 93 -0.19 13.65 -0.03
N GLU A 94 -0.54 14.92 -0.10
CA GLU A 94 -0.39 15.71 -1.32
C GLU A 94 -1.05 15.03 -2.52
N ILE A 95 -2.25 14.51 -2.30
CA ILE A 95 -2.97 13.75 -3.31
C ILE A 95 -3.77 14.71 -4.18
N THR A 96 -3.57 14.64 -5.49
CA THR A 96 -4.34 15.44 -6.44
C THR A 96 -5.75 14.84 -6.60
N PRO A 97 -6.72 15.63 -7.08
CA PRO A 97 -8.05 15.07 -7.33
C PRO A 97 -8.04 13.87 -8.29
N ASP A 98 -7.19 13.90 -9.31
CA ASP A 98 -7.07 12.77 -10.23
C ASP A 98 -6.55 11.53 -9.52
N GLN A 99 -5.55 11.71 -8.69
CA GLN A 99 -5.02 10.59 -7.91
C GLN A 99 -6.06 10.06 -6.93
N GLN A 100 -6.82 10.96 -6.32
CA GLN A 100 -7.86 10.53 -5.40
C GLN A 100 -8.91 9.69 -6.12
N ALA A 101 -9.29 10.09 -7.32
CA ALA A 101 -10.23 9.32 -8.11
C ALA A 101 -9.68 7.94 -8.45
N GLU A 102 -8.40 7.86 -8.76
CA GLU A 102 -7.78 6.57 -9.05
C GLU A 102 -7.72 5.68 -7.81
N ILE A 103 -7.39 6.26 -6.66
CA ILE A 103 -7.38 5.53 -5.40
C ILE A 103 -8.79 5.02 -5.08
N ASP A 104 -9.79 5.88 -5.21
CA ASP A 104 -11.17 5.51 -4.94
C ASP A 104 -11.62 4.39 -5.85
N GLY A 105 -11.23 4.46 -7.13
CA GLY A 105 -11.55 3.41 -8.08
C GLY A 105 -10.90 2.09 -7.71
N LEU A 106 -9.66 2.14 -7.25
CA LEU A 106 -8.97 0.93 -6.83
C LEU A 106 -9.62 0.32 -5.59
N VAL A 107 -9.97 1.16 -4.61
CA VAL A 107 -10.64 0.68 -3.40
C VAL A 107 -11.98 0.03 -3.76
N GLN A 108 -12.75 0.67 -4.65
CA GLN A 108 -14.01 0.11 -5.11
C GLN A 108 -13.80 -1.23 -5.81
N PHE A 109 -12.82 -1.28 -6.68
CA PHE A 109 -12.51 -2.51 -7.40
C PHE A 109 -12.22 -3.66 -6.44
N LEU A 110 -11.42 -3.40 -5.42
CA LEU A 110 -11.06 -4.42 -4.44
C LEU A 110 -12.25 -4.86 -3.62
N ARG A 111 -13.16 -3.92 -3.31
CA ARG A 111 -14.34 -4.24 -2.50
C ARG A 111 -15.41 -5.00 -3.28
N THR A 112 -15.55 -4.68 -4.55
CA THR A 112 -16.62 -5.28 -5.36
C THR A 112 -16.15 -6.51 -6.12
N ARG A 113 -14.87 -6.80 -6.04
CA ARG A 113 -14.34 -7.97 -6.73
C ARG A 113 -14.99 -9.22 -6.17
N PRO A 114 -15.57 -10.07 -7.02
CA PRO A 114 -16.20 -11.28 -6.51
C PRO A 114 -15.16 -12.20 -5.90
N PRO A 115 -15.57 -13.01 -4.91
CA PRO A 115 -14.65 -13.98 -4.35
C PRO A 115 -14.20 -14.95 -5.44
N SER A 116 -12.96 -15.37 -5.34
CA SER A 116 -12.43 -16.33 -6.29
C SER A 116 -13.22 -17.60 -6.23
N PRO A 117 -13.57 -18.16 -7.36
CA PRO A 117 -14.22 -19.47 -7.37
C PRO A 117 -13.30 -20.54 -6.85
#